data_e55e4b5684e6e7cc3b3293ac9c17b2fa
#
_entry.id   e55e4b5684e6e7cc3b3293ac9c17b2fa
#
_cell.length_a   1.000
_cell.length_b   1.000
_cell.length_c   1.000
_cell.angle_alpha   90.00
_cell.angle_beta   90.00
_cell.angle_gamma   90.00
#
_symmetry.space_group_name_H-M   'P 1'
#
loop_
_entity.id
_entity.type
_entity.pdbx_description
1 polymer ?
#
loop_
_entity_poly.entity_id
_entity_poly.type
_entity_poly.pdbx_seq_one_letter_code
_entity_poly.pdbx_strand_id
1 'polypeptide(L)'
;MQFEQGANPSRVKAGNQAAILKTIYLCGPIKRSEVARRLGLTLPTITTNINSMMARGIVRETGSERSITHFAGRKAHLVDIVPESRHFAGVEIQGMRRTVCLLDYRGKVLYQKEHTGEEREYGKNIALTCGMVDRA
;
A
#
# COMPACT_ATOMS: atom_id res chain seq x y z
N MET A 1 24.67 5.04 -33.54
CA MET A 1 23.28 5.52 -33.32
C MET A 1 22.62 4.54 -32.38
N GLN A 2 22.48 4.90 -31.09
CA GLN A 2 21.67 4.12 -30.13
C GLN A 2 20.23 4.61 -30.29
N PHE A 3 19.34 3.74 -30.74
CA PHE A 3 17.91 4.00 -30.70
C PHE A 3 17.49 3.96 -29.22
N GLU A 4 17.09 5.09 -28.64
CA GLU A 4 16.37 5.12 -27.38
C GLU A 4 15.13 4.21 -27.51
N GLN A 5 15.13 3.11 -26.78
CA GLN A 5 13.95 2.26 -26.67
C GLN A 5 12.83 3.11 -26.06
N GLY A 6 11.81 3.44 -26.85
CA GLY A 6 10.65 4.17 -26.37
C GLY A 6 10.08 3.51 -25.12
N ALA A 7 9.76 4.31 -24.11
CA ALA A 7 9.27 3.82 -22.83
C ALA A 7 8.05 2.93 -23.06
N ASN A 8 8.11 1.67 -22.65
CA ASN A 8 7.01 0.72 -22.76
C ASN A 8 5.79 1.26 -21.98
N PRO A 9 4.64 1.52 -22.65
CA PRO A 9 3.46 2.13 -22.01
C PRO A 9 3.00 1.39 -20.75
N SER A 10 3.13 0.07 -20.71
CA SER A 10 2.78 -0.75 -19.53
C SER A 10 3.71 -0.47 -18.34
N ARG A 11 5.01 -0.27 -18.58
CA ARG A 11 5.98 0.08 -17.53
C ARG A 11 5.74 1.49 -17.00
N VAL A 12 5.46 2.44 -17.89
CA VAL A 12 5.11 3.82 -17.50
C VAL A 12 3.84 3.84 -16.64
N LYS A 13 2.80 3.09 -17.05
CA LYS A 13 1.56 2.97 -16.29
C LYS A 13 1.82 2.36 -14.89
N ALA A 14 2.59 1.28 -14.80
CA ALA A 14 2.94 0.64 -13.54
C ALA A 14 3.74 1.59 -12.61
N GLY A 15 4.70 2.33 -13.18
CA GLY A 15 5.47 3.35 -12.45
C GLY A 15 4.58 4.46 -11.91
N ASN A 16 3.67 4.99 -12.73
CA ASN A 16 2.72 6.00 -12.29
C ASN A 16 1.81 5.48 -11.18
N GLN A 17 1.28 4.26 -11.30
CA GLN A 17 0.46 3.66 -10.24
C GLN A 17 1.23 3.50 -8.93
N ALA A 18 2.47 3.05 -8.97
CA ALA A 18 3.32 2.91 -7.78
C ALA A 18 3.58 4.27 -7.12
N ALA A 19 3.90 5.32 -7.90
CA ALA A 19 4.14 6.66 -7.38
C ALA A 19 2.87 7.27 -6.75
N ILE A 20 1.72 7.13 -7.42
CA ILE A 20 0.42 7.59 -6.92
C ILE A 20 0.07 6.88 -5.61
N LEU A 21 0.19 5.55 -5.58
CA LEU A 21 -0.11 4.74 -4.41
C LEU A 21 0.78 5.09 -3.22
N LYS A 22 2.09 5.26 -3.46
CA LYS A 22 3.04 5.73 -2.44
C LYS A 22 2.65 7.10 -1.89
N THR A 23 2.23 8.02 -2.73
CA THR A 23 1.80 9.37 -2.31
C THR A 23 0.55 9.30 -1.44
N ILE A 24 -0.46 8.49 -1.82
CA ILE A 24 -1.68 8.28 -1.02
C ILE A 24 -1.33 7.58 0.30
N TYR A 25 -0.45 6.58 0.28
CA TYR A 25 -0.01 5.88 1.49
C TYR A 25 0.62 6.82 2.52
N LEU A 26 1.51 7.70 2.07
CA LEU A 26 2.26 8.60 2.95
C LEU A 26 1.47 9.84 3.40
N CYS A 27 0.53 10.31 2.57
CA CYS A 27 -0.11 11.62 2.75
C CYS A 27 -1.64 11.57 2.80
N GLY A 28 -2.24 10.39 2.65
CA GLY A 28 -3.70 10.26 2.64
C GLY A 28 -4.34 10.42 4.03
N PRO A 29 -5.59 10.83 4.09
CA PRO A 29 -6.48 11.16 2.95
C PRO A 29 -6.03 12.44 2.20
N ILE A 30 -6.03 12.41 0.85
CA ILE A 30 -5.45 13.47 0.01
C ILE A 30 -6.33 13.75 -1.23
N LYS A 31 -6.35 15.01 -1.71
CA LYS A 31 -7.07 15.39 -2.94
C LYS A 31 -6.34 14.86 -4.19
N ARG A 32 -7.10 14.44 -5.20
CA ARG A 32 -6.53 14.01 -6.50
C ARG A 32 -5.68 15.11 -7.15
N SER A 33 -6.09 16.37 -7.04
CA SER A 33 -5.33 17.53 -7.53
C SER A 33 -4.00 17.71 -6.81
N GLU A 34 -3.95 17.44 -5.52
CA GLU A 34 -2.70 17.52 -4.74
C GLU A 34 -1.75 16.37 -5.11
N VAL A 35 -2.26 15.17 -5.35
CA VAL A 35 -1.45 14.06 -5.90
C VAL A 35 -0.86 14.44 -7.26
N ALA A 36 -1.69 15.04 -8.14
CA ALA A 36 -1.26 15.52 -9.46
C ALA A 36 -0.11 16.54 -9.33
N ARG A 37 -0.28 17.54 -8.46
CA ARG A 37 0.72 18.58 -8.20
C ARG A 37 2.04 18.00 -7.70
N ARG A 38 1.98 17.07 -6.73
CA ARG A 38 3.19 16.47 -6.14
C ARG A 38 3.99 15.62 -7.12
N LEU A 39 3.31 14.93 -8.03
CA LEU A 39 3.95 14.04 -9.00
C LEU A 39 4.24 14.69 -10.34
N GLY A 40 3.83 15.94 -10.58
CA GLY A 40 3.96 16.59 -11.88
C GLY A 40 3.15 15.89 -12.98
N LEU A 41 2.08 15.17 -12.62
CA LEU A 41 1.21 14.46 -13.54
C LEU A 41 -0.09 15.22 -13.79
N THR A 42 -0.69 15.03 -14.96
CA THR A 42 -1.98 15.65 -15.28
C THR A 42 -3.11 15.05 -14.44
N LEU A 43 -4.13 15.86 -14.12
CA LEU A 43 -5.28 15.40 -13.35
C LEU A 43 -6.05 14.25 -14.03
N PRO A 44 -6.24 14.21 -15.36
CA PRO A 44 -6.80 13.05 -16.06
C PRO A 44 -5.99 11.77 -15.85
N THR A 45 -4.64 11.85 -15.92
CA THR A 45 -3.76 10.70 -15.66
C THR A 45 -3.94 10.17 -14.23
N ILE A 46 -3.97 11.07 -13.24
CA ILE A 46 -4.21 10.72 -11.84
C ILE A 46 -5.59 10.06 -11.68
N THR A 47 -6.62 10.68 -12.25
CA THR A 47 -8.00 10.18 -12.14
C THR A 47 -8.17 8.79 -12.72
N THR A 48 -7.61 8.53 -13.90
CA THR A 48 -7.66 7.20 -14.54
C THR A 48 -6.96 6.14 -13.68
N ASN A 49 -5.78 6.46 -13.15
CA ASN A 49 -5.04 5.52 -12.31
C ASN A 49 -5.74 5.27 -10.96
N ILE A 50 -6.24 6.32 -10.30
CA ILE A 50 -6.98 6.17 -9.03
C ILE A 50 -8.26 5.36 -9.26
N ASN A 51 -9.03 5.62 -10.32
CA ASN A 51 -10.25 4.85 -10.63
C ASN A 51 -9.92 3.36 -10.85
N SER A 52 -8.81 3.05 -11.54
CA SER A 52 -8.33 1.68 -11.70
C SER A 52 -7.98 1.01 -10.37
N MET A 53 -7.39 1.75 -9.43
CA MET A 53 -7.08 1.23 -8.10
C MET A 53 -8.33 1.10 -7.21
N MET A 54 -9.31 2.00 -7.37
CA MET A 54 -10.62 1.90 -6.69
C MET A 54 -11.41 0.67 -7.18
N ALA A 55 -11.42 0.41 -8.49
CA ALA A 55 -12.04 -0.79 -9.05
C ALA A 55 -11.43 -2.10 -8.52
N ARG A 56 -10.17 -2.05 -8.07
CA ARG A 56 -9.45 -3.17 -7.43
C ARG A 56 -9.56 -3.17 -5.91
N GLY A 57 -10.34 -2.25 -5.33
CA GLY A 57 -10.52 -2.13 -3.89
C GLY A 57 -9.29 -1.67 -3.10
N ILE A 58 -8.24 -1.15 -3.76
CA ILE A 58 -6.97 -0.74 -3.10
C ILE A 58 -7.08 0.67 -2.49
N VAL A 59 -7.81 1.55 -3.16
CA VAL A 59 -8.04 2.94 -2.78
C VAL A 59 -9.54 3.17 -2.70
N ARG A 60 -9.99 4.03 -1.80
CA ARG A 60 -11.39 4.47 -1.67
C ARG A 60 -11.49 5.98 -1.61
N GLU A 61 -12.63 6.53 -1.96
CA GLU A 61 -12.98 7.89 -1.59
C GLU A 61 -13.42 7.92 -0.13
N THR A 62 -12.86 8.85 0.61
CA THR A 62 -13.25 9.17 1.98
C THR A 62 -13.87 10.56 1.96
N GLY A 63 -14.75 10.86 2.91
CA GLY A 63 -15.54 12.08 2.98
C GLY A 63 -14.96 13.35 2.35
N SER A 64 -15.79 14.34 2.16
CA SER A 64 -15.36 15.64 1.62
C SER A 64 -14.75 16.49 2.74
N GLU A 65 -13.62 17.13 2.47
CA GLU A 65 -13.14 18.22 3.32
C GLU A 65 -14.25 19.29 3.41
N ARG A 66 -14.73 19.60 4.62
CA ARG A 66 -15.61 20.77 4.82
C ARG A 66 -14.78 22.00 4.49
N SER A 67 -15.02 22.59 3.33
CA SER A 67 -14.50 23.90 3.02
C SER A 67 -15.07 24.89 4.04
N ILE A 68 -14.21 25.49 4.85
CA ILE A 68 -14.61 26.54 5.81
C ILE A 68 -14.99 27.83 5.06
N THR A 69 -14.78 27.88 3.75
CA THR A 69 -15.14 29.00 2.90
C THR A 69 -16.55 28.82 2.33
N HIS A 70 -17.43 29.77 2.62
CA HIS A 70 -18.84 29.85 2.20
C HIS A 70 -19.08 29.95 0.68
N PHE A 71 -18.11 29.62 -0.16
CA PHE A 71 -18.32 29.53 -1.60
C PHE A 71 -18.72 28.11 -1.98
N ALA A 72 -19.88 28.00 -2.63
CA ALA A 72 -20.48 26.77 -3.15
C ALA A 72 -19.62 26.15 -4.28
N GLY A 73 -18.42 25.66 -3.93
CA GLY A 73 -17.57 24.85 -4.81
C GLY A 73 -17.91 23.37 -4.66
N ARG A 74 -17.76 22.60 -5.76
CA ARG A 74 -17.90 21.15 -5.77
C ARG A 74 -17.01 20.54 -4.68
N LYS A 75 -17.61 19.84 -3.72
CA LYS A 75 -16.90 19.17 -2.62
C LYS A 75 -15.79 18.28 -3.19
N ALA A 76 -14.55 18.56 -2.84
CA ALA A 76 -13.41 17.74 -3.28
C ALA A 76 -13.40 16.44 -2.47
N HIS A 77 -13.55 15.32 -3.14
CA HIS A 77 -13.42 14.02 -2.51
C HIS A 77 -11.95 13.71 -2.25
N LEU A 78 -11.67 13.27 -1.02
CA LEU A 78 -10.35 12.77 -0.63
C LEU A 78 -10.24 11.31 -1.01
N VAL A 79 -9.03 10.88 -1.34
CA VAL A 79 -8.71 9.47 -1.62
C VAL A 79 -7.77 8.93 -0.55
N ASP A 80 -7.99 7.69 -0.14
CA ASP A 80 -7.19 7.02 0.86
C ASP A 80 -7.03 5.53 0.57
N ILE A 81 -6.00 4.92 1.16
CA ILE A 81 -5.78 3.46 1.11
C ILE A 81 -6.92 2.75 1.83
N VAL A 82 -7.31 1.61 1.30
CA VAL A 82 -8.17 0.64 2.00
C VAL A 82 -7.25 -0.28 2.81
N PRO A 83 -7.22 -0.17 4.16
CA PRO A 83 -6.26 -0.94 4.99
C PRO A 83 -6.39 -2.44 4.77
N GLU A 84 -7.61 -2.92 4.64
CA GLU A 84 -7.95 -4.35 4.52
C GLU A 84 -7.68 -4.92 3.11
N SER A 85 -7.30 -4.07 2.15
CA SER A 85 -7.10 -4.48 0.75
C SER A 85 -5.89 -5.38 0.53
N ARG A 86 -4.92 -5.35 1.44
CA ARG A 86 -3.71 -6.18 1.42
C ARG A 86 -3.26 -6.47 2.84
N HIS A 87 -2.70 -7.66 3.01
CA HIS A 87 -2.06 -8.09 4.23
C HIS A 87 -0.60 -8.47 3.94
N PHE A 88 0.26 -8.28 4.90
CA PHE A 88 1.68 -8.59 4.82
C PHE A 88 2.06 -9.46 6.00
N ALA A 89 2.66 -10.60 5.73
CA ALA A 89 3.25 -11.42 6.76
C ALA A 89 4.73 -11.06 6.92
N GLY A 90 5.14 -10.82 8.15
CA GLY A 90 6.54 -10.63 8.54
C GLY A 90 7.03 -11.78 9.39
N VAL A 91 8.24 -12.24 9.16
CA VAL A 91 8.91 -13.27 9.96
C VAL A 91 10.27 -12.75 10.39
N GLU A 92 10.51 -12.79 11.69
CA GLU A 92 11.84 -12.54 12.28
C GLU A 92 12.34 -13.82 12.93
N ILE A 93 13.60 -14.17 12.69
CA ILE A 93 14.30 -15.27 13.33
C ILE A 93 15.58 -14.72 13.94
N GLN A 94 15.65 -14.71 15.27
CA GLN A 94 16.80 -14.22 16.00
C GLN A 94 17.25 -15.26 17.03
N GLY A 95 18.29 -16.03 16.70
CA GLY A 95 18.75 -17.13 17.54
C GLY A 95 17.63 -18.15 17.77
N MET A 96 17.20 -18.31 19.03
CA MET A 96 16.13 -19.23 19.44
C MET A 96 14.73 -18.58 19.41
N ARG A 97 14.64 -17.26 19.17
CA ARG A 97 13.37 -16.54 19.11
C ARG A 97 12.90 -16.41 17.67
N ARG A 98 11.61 -16.64 17.46
CA ARG A 98 10.91 -16.47 16.20
C ARG A 98 9.67 -15.63 16.43
N THR A 99 9.49 -14.61 15.62
CA THR A 99 8.31 -13.76 15.67
C THR A 99 7.65 -13.79 14.29
N VAL A 100 6.36 -14.05 14.27
CA VAL A 100 5.51 -13.92 13.07
C VAL A 100 4.49 -12.82 13.33
N CYS A 101 4.34 -11.90 12.39
CA CYS A 101 3.32 -10.87 12.45
C CYS A 101 2.52 -10.80 11.14
N LEU A 102 1.26 -10.41 11.26
CA LEU A 102 0.39 -10.05 10.14
C LEU A 102 0.05 -8.58 10.25
N LEU A 103 0.23 -7.85 9.16
CA LEU A 103 -0.01 -6.42 9.07
C LEU A 103 -1.07 -6.13 8.02
N ASP A 104 -1.88 -5.10 8.23
CA ASP A 104 -2.71 -4.53 7.17
C ASP A 104 -1.88 -3.63 6.24
N TYR A 105 -2.53 -3.06 5.21
CA TYR A 105 -1.85 -2.22 4.23
C TYR A 105 -1.31 -0.90 4.82
N ARG A 106 -1.80 -0.47 5.98
CA ARG A 106 -1.30 0.72 6.71
C ARG A 106 -0.18 0.39 7.71
N GLY A 107 0.21 -0.89 7.81
CA GLY A 107 1.22 -1.36 8.76
C GLY A 107 0.70 -1.57 10.17
N LYS A 108 -0.64 -1.56 10.38
CA LYS A 108 -1.23 -1.92 11.66
C LYS A 108 -1.03 -3.41 11.89
N VAL A 109 -0.51 -3.78 13.06
CA VAL A 109 -0.38 -5.17 13.46
C VAL A 109 -1.77 -5.74 13.73
N LEU A 110 -2.16 -6.75 12.95
CA LEU A 110 -3.42 -7.50 13.11
C LEU A 110 -3.23 -8.74 13.98
N TYR A 111 -2.06 -9.37 13.86
CA TYR A 111 -1.69 -10.55 14.61
C TYR A 111 -0.19 -10.56 14.83
N GLN A 112 0.25 -11.03 16.00
CA GLN A 112 1.65 -11.26 16.30
C GLN A 112 1.76 -12.47 17.21
N LYS A 113 2.73 -13.33 16.91
CA LYS A 113 3.07 -14.48 17.77
C LYS A 113 4.58 -14.62 17.86
N GLU A 114 5.03 -14.85 19.09
CA GLU A 114 6.42 -15.17 19.38
C GLU A 114 6.54 -16.62 19.85
N HIS A 115 7.61 -17.28 19.46
CA HIS A 115 8.01 -18.58 19.94
C HIS A 115 9.49 -18.54 20.30
N THR A 116 9.82 -18.99 21.51
CA THR A 116 11.20 -19.18 21.95
C THR A 116 11.42 -20.66 22.25
N GLY A 117 12.42 -21.27 21.64
CA GLY A 117 12.70 -22.69 21.82
C GLY A 117 14.06 -23.10 21.29
N GLU A 118 14.62 -24.19 21.87
CA GLU A 118 15.98 -24.67 21.59
C GLU A 118 16.08 -25.53 20.33
N GLU A 119 15.16 -25.38 19.36
CA GLU A 119 15.22 -26.18 18.14
C GLU A 119 16.47 -25.80 17.35
N ARG A 120 17.49 -26.66 17.39
CA ARG A 120 18.77 -26.48 16.70
C ARG A 120 18.77 -27.00 15.26
N GLU A 121 17.80 -27.82 14.91
CA GLU A 121 17.71 -28.40 13.59
C GLU A 121 17.02 -27.45 12.62
N TYR A 122 17.74 -27.05 11.55
CA TYR A 122 17.27 -26.05 10.59
C TYR A 122 15.91 -26.41 9.94
N GLY A 123 15.72 -27.70 9.57
CA GLY A 123 14.48 -28.16 8.96
C GLY A 123 13.25 -28.02 9.87
N LYS A 124 13.41 -28.36 11.15
CA LYS A 124 12.34 -28.20 12.15
C LYS A 124 12.04 -26.73 12.44
N ASN A 125 13.06 -25.90 12.44
CA ASN A 125 12.89 -24.44 12.59
C ASN A 125 12.04 -23.85 11.47
N ILE A 126 12.29 -24.24 10.22
CA ILE A 126 11.49 -23.78 9.07
C ILE A 126 10.05 -24.29 9.22
N ALA A 127 9.85 -25.58 9.48
CA ALA A 127 8.52 -26.18 9.62
C ALA A 127 7.69 -25.49 10.72
N LEU A 128 8.32 -25.18 11.87
CA LEU A 128 7.68 -24.46 12.95
C LEU A 128 7.27 -23.05 12.53
N THR A 129 8.17 -22.33 11.85
CA THR A 129 7.90 -20.97 11.37
C THR A 129 6.77 -20.96 10.33
N CYS A 130 6.78 -21.87 9.36
CA CYS A 130 5.68 -22.04 8.41
C CYS A 130 4.35 -22.31 9.11
N GLY A 131 4.31 -23.23 10.09
CA GLY A 131 3.12 -23.48 10.87
C GLY A 131 2.64 -22.32 11.75
N MET A 132 3.50 -21.34 12.05
CA MET A 132 3.09 -20.08 12.68
C MET A 132 2.45 -19.13 11.66
N VAL A 133 2.99 -19.05 10.44
CA VAL A 133 2.42 -18.24 9.34
C VAL A 133 1.05 -18.77 8.91
N ASP A 134 0.90 -20.11 8.80
CA ASP A 134 -0.38 -20.74 8.41
C ASP A 134 -1.53 -20.48 9.39
N ARG A 135 -1.20 -20.07 10.62
CA ARG A 135 -2.17 -19.77 11.67
C ARG A 135 -2.38 -18.27 11.91
N ALA A 136 -1.68 -17.42 11.15
CA ALA A 136 -1.80 -15.96 11.21
C ALA A 136 -2.89 -15.45 10.28
#